data_a7d96a7f0bd4c7974b95b039b40cccbf
#
_entry.id   a7d96a7f0bd4c7974b95b039b40cccbf
#
_cell.length_a   1.000
_cell.length_b   1.000
_cell.length_c   1.000
_cell.angle_alpha   90.00
_cell.angle_beta   90.00
_cell.angle_gamma   90.00
#
_symmetry.space_group_name_H-M   'P 1'
#
loop_
_entity.id
_entity.type
_entity.pdbx_description
1 polymer ?
#
loop_
_entity_poly.entity_id
_entity_poly.type
_entity_poly.pdbx_seq_one_letter_code
_entity_poly.pdbx_strand_id
1 'polypeptide(L)'
;SLVYYGSASLYLIDLEVLDITQLQAVFLSLGGIVIGWIIYDGLCRSPLGKNDLILALAGLVFLVLLSFIYTQVFSHRGAFMQMGVTIGTMMVANVAMVIIPGQKKVVQALKAGDDPNPIYGVRGKQRSLHNNYLTLPVIFVMIGGHYPIIFATEYSWLILGLILIIGALIRHFFNTKHKGLPAPYWTWLVASLLAVCSVLLSYAGAPNNNVYEVSNLNMTKEEIHKTAVELVIERCSSCHAREPLWEGLAFAPKGIHLETEEEVLKMANEIYWQSAASWAMPPGNIIWLEDEERVLLSEWHASLKKN
;
A
#
# COMPACT_ATOMS: atom_id res chain seq x y z
N SER A 1 -4.79 5.44 -11.80
CA SER A 1 -5.91 4.47 -11.88
C SER A 1 -6.08 3.87 -13.27
N LEU A 2 -6.03 4.67 -14.37
CA LEU A 2 -6.17 4.12 -15.74
C LEU A 2 -5.17 3.03 -16.06
N VAL A 3 -3.91 3.18 -15.67
CA VAL A 3 -2.87 2.15 -15.86
C VAL A 3 -3.21 0.87 -15.10
N TYR A 4 -3.70 0.97 -13.84
CA TYR A 4 -4.08 -0.20 -13.05
C TYR A 4 -5.29 -0.94 -13.63
N TYR A 5 -6.25 -0.22 -14.20
CA TYR A 5 -7.44 -0.85 -14.79
C TYR A 5 -7.19 -1.35 -16.22
N GLY A 6 -6.34 -0.65 -16.99
CA GLY A 6 -5.97 -1.08 -18.34
C GLY A 6 -5.06 -2.31 -18.37
N SER A 7 -4.32 -2.57 -17.27
CA SER A 7 -3.44 -3.72 -17.11
C SER A 7 -3.73 -4.42 -15.78
N ALA A 8 -5.01 -4.71 -15.51
CA ALA A 8 -5.46 -5.26 -14.23
C ALA A 8 -4.82 -6.62 -13.92
N SER A 9 -4.51 -7.44 -14.92
CA SER A 9 -3.78 -8.69 -14.79
C SER A 9 -2.39 -8.52 -14.16
N LEU A 10 -1.72 -7.40 -14.44
CA LEU A 10 -0.37 -7.13 -13.91
C LEU A 10 -0.37 -6.42 -12.55
N TYR A 11 -1.41 -5.65 -12.25
CA TYR A 11 -1.38 -4.75 -11.11
C TYR A 11 -2.40 -5.06 -10.01
N LEU A 12 -3.56 -5.63 -10.37
CA LEU A 12 -4.64 -5.88 -9.40
C LEU A 12 -4.78 -7.35 -9.04
N ILE A 13 -4.58 -8.25 -10.02
CA ILE A 13 -4.86 -9.68 -9.85
C ILE A 13 -3.63 -10.37 -9.30
N ASP A 14 -3.87 -11.31 -8.39
CA ASP A 14 -2.95 -12.32 -7.94
C ASP A 14 -3.75 -13.63 -7.85
N LEU A 15 -3.40 -14.60 -8.69
CA LEU A 15 -4.14 -15.86 -8.80
C LEU A 15 -3.97 -16.75 -7.56
N GLU A 16 -2.91 -16.55 -6.79
CA GLU A 16 -2.71 -17.25 -5.51
C GLU A 16 -3.64 -16.69 -4.42
N VAL A 17 -4.02 -15.41 -4.54
CA VAL A 17 -4.93 -14.76 -3.59
C VAL A 17 -6.39 -15.01 -3.97
N LEU A 18 -6.76 -14.72 -5.22
CA LEU A 18 -8.12 -14.90 -5.70
C LEU A 18 -8.15 -15.02 -7.23
N ASP A 19 -8.70 -16.14 -7.74
CA ASP A 19 -8.90 -16.36 -9.17
C ASP A 19 -10.08 -15.54 -9.69
N ILE A 20 -9.80 -14.38 -10.25
CA ILE A 20 -10.76 -13.43 -10.81
C ILE A 20 -10.34 -12.92 -12.16
N THR A 21 -11.32 -12.62 -13.01
CA THR A 21 -11.08 -11.99 -14.31
C THR A 21 -10.74 -10.49 -14.14
N GLN A 22 -10.12 -9.89 -15.17
CA GLN A 22 -9.81 -8.46 -15.16
C GLN A 22 -11.04 -7.59 -14.92
N LEU A 23 -12.17 -7.93 -15.53
CA LEU A 23 -13.41 -7.19 -15.36
C LEU A 23 -13.94 -7.27 -13.91
N GLN A 24 -13.89 -8.47 -13.31
CA GLN A 24 -14.26 -8.66 -11.90
C GLN A 24 -13.35 -7.86 -10.98
N ALA A 25 -12.02 -7.86 -11.19
CA ALA A 25 -11.08 -7.07 -10.40
C ALA A 25 -11.39 -5.57 -10.48
N VAL A 26 -11.72 -5.05 -11.65
CA VAL A 26 -12.12 -3.64 -11.84
C VAL A 26 -13.43 -3.32 -11.09
N PHE A 27 -14.44 -4.18 -11.20
CA PHE A 27 -15.71 -4.00 -10.47
C PHE A 27 -15.53 -4.07 -8.96
N LEU A 28 -14.73 -5.02 -8.45
CA LEU A 28 -14.44 -5.11 -7.02
C LEU A 28 -13.67 -3.89 -6.52
N SER A 29 -12.73 -3.38 -7.32
CA SER A 29 -11.99 -2.16 -7.00
C SER A 29 -12.90 -0.94 -6.92
N LEU A 30 -13.70 -0.68 -7.95
CA LEU A 30 -14.63 0.45 -7.97
C LEU A 30 -15.71 0.31 -6.90
N GLY A 31 -16.27 -0.88 -6.73
CA GLY A 31 -17.24 -1.19 -5.69
C GLY A 31 -16.67 -0.95 -4.29
N GLY A 32 -15.44 -1.39 -4.03
CA GLY A 32 -14.75 -1.17 -2.77
C GLY A 32 -14.56 0.31 -2.44
N ILE A 33 -14.24 1.15 -3.43
CA ILE A 33 -14.13 2.60 -3.27
C ILE A 33 -15.48 3.22 -2.88
N VAL A 34 -16.55 2.86 -3.60
CA VAL A 34 -17.90 3.39 -3.34
C VAL A 34 -18.42 2.93 -1.99
N ILE A 35 -18.32 1.65 -1.69
CA ILE A 35 -18.75 1.07 -0.39
C ILE A 35 -17.92 1.67 0.75
N GLY A 36 -16.60 1.81 0.56
CA GLY A 36 -15.72 2.45 1.52
C GLY A 36 -16.17 3.87 1.88
N TRP A 37 -16.53 4.67 0.87
CA TRP A 37 -17.10 6.01 1.09
C TRP A 37 -18.43 5.96 1.83
N ILE A 38 -19.35 5.08 1.43
CA ILE A 38 -20.68 5.00 2.05
C ILE A 38 -20.57 4.63 3.52
N ILE A 39 -19.74 3.62 3.87
CA ILE A 39 -19.51 3.21 5.26
C ILE A 39 -18.90 4.36 6.08
N TYR A 40 -17.86 4.99 5.55
CA TYR A 40 -17.21 6.12 6.22
C TYR A 40 -18.18 7.30 6.45
N ASP A 41 -18.97 7.67 5.44
CA ASP A 41 -19.99 8.74 5.56
C ASP A 41 -21.07 8.36 6.58
N GLY A 42 -21.48 7.10 6.58
CA GLY A 42 -22.40 6.53 7.58
C GLY A 42 -21.85 6.62 9.00
N LEU A 43 -20.59 6.23 9.23
CA LEU A 43 -19.93 6.38 10.55
C LEU A 43 -19.94 7.82 11.04
N CYS A 44 -19.61 8.76 10.16
CA CYS A 44 -19.61 10.17 10.51
C CYS A 44 -21.00 10.77 10.81
N ARG A 45 -22.07 10.21 10.23
CA ARG A 45 -23.45 10.62 10.48
C ARG A 45 -24.11 9.88 11.63
N SER A 46 -23.52 8.78 12.08
CA SER A 46 -24.01 7.97 13.18
C SER A 46 -23.82 8.67 14.54
N PRO A 47 -24.36 8.13 15.62
CA PRO A 47 -24.09 8.63 16.99
C PRO A 47 -22.60 8.67 17.36
N LEU A 48 -21.76 7.80 16.76
CA LEU A 48 -20.31 7.80 16.93
C LEU A 48 -19.68 9.11 16.48
N GLY A 49 -20.27 9.76 15.47
CA GLY A 49 -19.83 11.05 14.93
C GLY A 49 -19.94 12.25 15.91
N LYS A 50 -20.58 12.06 17.07
CA LYS A 50 -20.66 13.08 18.11
C LYS A 50 -19.41 13.17 18.99
N ASN A 51 -18.58 12.12 19.00
CA ASN A 51 -17.35 12.06 19.76
C ASN A 51 -16.16 11.82 18.81
N ASP A 52 -15.30 12.82 18.69
CA ASP A 52 -14.17 12.80 17.75
C ASP A 52 -13.21 11.63 18.01
N LEU A 53 -12.96 11.25 19.27
CA LEU A 53 -12.07 10.14 19.61
C LEU A 53 -12.68 8.79 19.24
N ILE A 54 -13.95 8.56 19.58
CA ILE A 54 -14.65 7.31 19.25
C ILE A 54 -14.74 7.15 17.74
N LEU A 55 -15.05 8.24 17.03
CA LEU A 55 -15.11 8.23 15.56
C LEU A 55 -13.73 7.96 14.93
N ALA A 56 -12.67 8.54 15.48
CA ALA A 56 -11.30 8.29 15.01
C ALA A 56 -10.90 6.83 15.20
N LEU A 57 -11.20 6.23 16.36
CA LEU A 57 -10.93 4.82 16.63
C LEU A 57 -11.77 3.90 15.73
N ALA A 58 -13.07 4.17 15.57
CA ALA A 58 -13.94 3.41 14.67
C ALA A 58 -13.47 3.52 13.20
N GLY A 59 -13.06 4.71 12.79
CA GLY A 59 -12.47 4.95 11.46
C GLY A 59 -11.15 4.21 11.25
N LEU A 60 -10.27 4.18 12.26
CA LEU A 60 -9.02 3.42 12.21
C LEU A 60 -9.29 1.92 12.07
N VAL A 61 -10.17 1.36 12.93
CA VAL A 61 -10.56 -0.05 12.84
C VAL A 61 -11.15 -0.38 11.48
N PHE A 62 -12.04 0.49 10.97
CA PHE A 62 -12.62 0.33 9.64
C PHE A 62 -11.55 0.29 8.54
N LEU A 63 -10.59 1.23 8.54
CA LEU A 63 -9.54 1.29 7.52
C LEU A 63 -8.58 0.09 7.61
N VAL A 64 -8.25 -0.39 8.81
CA VAL A 64 -7.42 -1.60 9.00
C VAL A 64 -8.15 -2.85 8.49
N LEU A 65 -9.43 -3.02 8.83
CA LEU A 65 -10.24 -4.13 8.32
C LEU A 65 -10.38 -4.08 6.80
N LEU A 66 -10.60 -2.90 6.24
CA LEU A 66 -10.68 -2.72 4.79
C LEU A 66 -9.34 -3.05 4.11
N SER A 67 -8.21 -2.66 4.73
CA SER A 67 -6.88 -3.02 4.25
C SER A 67 -6.70 -4.53 4.22
N PHE A 68 -7.08 -5.22 5.30
CA PHE A 68 -7.04 -6.69 5.36
C PHE A 68 -7.92 -7.32 4.27
N ILE A 69 -9.15 -6.85 4.08
CA ILE A 69 -10.04 -7.35 3.02
C ILE A 69 -9.40 -7.17 1.64
N TYR A 70 -8.77 -6.03 1.37
CA TYR A 70 -8.12 -5.80 0.09
C TYR A 70 -6.93 -6.73 -0.16
N THR A 71 -6.19 -7.14 0.87
CA THR A 71 -5.12 -8.14 0.72
C THR A 71 -5.65 -9.56 0.44
N GLN A 72 -6.93 -9.82 0.70
CA GLN A 72 -7.59 -11.10 0.38
C GLN A 72 -8.23 -11.10 -1.03
N VAL A 73 -8.18 -9.98 -1.74
CA VAL A 73 -8.86 -9.82 -3.04
C VAL A 73 -7.89 -9.44 -4.14
N PHE A 74 -6.90 -8.62 -3.82
CA PHE A 74 -5.98 -8.04 -4.78
C PHE A 74 -4.54 -8.47 -4.50
N SER A 75 -3.68 -8.35 -5.52
CA SER A 75 -2.24 -8.47 -5.34
C SER A 75 -1.75 -7.51 -4.25
N HIS A 76 -0.60 -7.80 -3.64
CA HIS A 76 -0.01 -6.96 -2.59
C HIS A 76 0.08 -5.47 -3.01
N ARG A 77 0.56 -5.21 -4.21
CA ARG A 77 0.63 -3.85 -4.77
C ARG A 77 -0.76 -3.27 -5.00
N GLY A 78 -1.66 -4.06 -5.56
CA GLY A 78 -3.05 -3.69 -5.82
C GLY A 78 -3.78 -3.29 -4.55
N ALA A 79 -3.71 -4.12 -3.50
CA ALA A 79 -4.34 -3.87 -2.21
C ALA A 79 -3.85 -2.57 -1.56
N PHE A 80 -2.54 -2.35 -1.55
CA PHE A 80 -1.95 -1.15 -0.96
C PHE A 80 -2.35 0.13 -1.71
N MET A 81 -2.29 0.10 -3.05
CA MET A 81 -2.73 1.23 -3.87
C MET A 81 -4.23 1.47 -3.77
N GLN A 82 -5.03 0.40 -3.69
CA GLN A 82 -6.47 0.48 -3.51
C GLN A 82 -6.86 1.21 -2.22
N MET A 83 -6.13 0.97 -1.12
CA MET A 83 -6.31 1.75 0.11
C MET A 83 -6.02 3.24 -0.09
N GLY A 84 -4.93 3.58 -0.78
CA GLY A 84 -4.61 4.98 -1.11
C GLY A 84 -5.70 5.67 -1.90
N VAL A 85 -6.23 4.98 -2.93
CA VAL A 85 -7.33 5.50 -3.77
C VAL A 85 -8.62 5.62 -2.95
N THR A 86 -8.95 4.66 -2.10
CA THR A 86 -10.15 4.70 -1.25
C THR A 86 -10.10 5.86 -0.26
N ILE A 87 -8.99 6.02 0.48
CA ILE A 87 -8.82 7.14 1.42
C ILE A 87 -8.82 8.48 0.67
N GLY A 88 -8.13 8.57 -0.47
CA GLY A 88 -8.13 9.78 -1.31
C GLY A 88 -9.53 10.13 -1.81
N THR A 89 -10.32 9.13 -2.20
CA THR A 89 -11.72 9.34 -2.60
C THR A 89 -12.58 9.83 -1.44
N MET A 90 -12.41 9.26 -0.22
CA MET A 90 -13.07 9.77 0.98
C MET A 90 -12.76 11.25 1.22
N MET A 91 -11.49 11.65 1.04
CA MET A 91 -11.06 13.04 1.23
C MET A 91 -11.69 13.98 0.18
N VAL A 92 -11.69 13.58 -1.10
CA VAL A 92 -12.31 14.37 -2.18
C VAL A 92 -13.82 14.45 -2.00
N ALA A 93 -14.47 13.33 -1.69
CA ALA A 93 -15.92 13.28 -1.46
C ALA A 93 -16.33 14.10 -0.22
N ASN A 94 -15.52 14.15 0.83
CA ASN A 94 -15.73 15.07 1.95
C ASN A 94 -15.84 16.52 1.48
N VAL A 95 -14.94 16.94 0.59
CA VAL A 95 -14.94 18.31 0.06
C VAL A 95 -16.15 18.52 -0.87
N ALA A 96 -16.32 17.66 -1.87
CA ALA A 96 -17.32 17.84 -2.93
C ALA A 96 -18.77 17.66 -2.43
N MET A 97 -19.01 16.69 -1.53
CA MET A 97 -20.36 16.28 -1.16
C MET A 97 -20.81 16.80 0.22
N VAL A 98 -19.90 17.24 1.07
CA VAL A 98 -20.23 17.70 2.43
C VAL A 98 -19.80 19.14 2.67
N ILE A 99 -18.50 19.46 2.49
CA ILE A 99 -17.95 20.77 2.84
C ILE A 99 -18.52 21.85 1.90
N ILE A 100 -18.32 21.72 0.59
CA ILE A 100 -18.76 22.73 -0.39
C ILE A 100 -20.28 22.94 -0.35
N PRO A 101 -21.15 21.90 -0.38
CA PRO A 101 -22.59 22.11 -0.29
C PRO A 101 -23.04 22.74 1.03
N GLY A 102 -22.40 22.35 2.14
CA GLY A 102 -22.66 22.96 3.45
C GLY A 102 -22.31 24.46 3.48
N GLN A 103 -21.11 24.81 3.00
CA GLN A 103 -20.67 26.20 2.92
C GLN A 103 -21.54 27.07 2.02
N LYS A 104 -22.01 26.53 0.86
CA LYS A 104 -22.95 27.24 0.00
C LYS A 104 -24.24 27.61 0.74
N LYS A 105 -24.79 26.71 1.58
CA LYS A 105 -26.00 26.97 2.38
C LYS A 105 -25.74 28.02 3.45
N VAL A 106 -24.58 27.99 4.11
CA VAL A 106 -24.17 29.01 5.09
C VAL A 106 -24.11 30.39 4.42
N VAL A 107 -23.44 30.50 3.27
CA VAL A 107 -23.31 31.78 2.53
C VAL A 107 -24.68 32.29 2.05
N GLN A 108 -25.58 31.40 1.60
CA GLN A 108 -26.92 31.78 1.18
C GLN A 108 -27.73 32.36 2.34
N ALA A 109 -27.73 31.73 3.52
CA ALA A 109 -28.42 32.26 4.72
C ALA A 109 -27.88 33.64 5.09
N LEU A 110 -26.55 33.81 5.18
CA LEU A 110 -25.92 35.10 5.50
C LEU A 110 -26.28 36.20 4.47
N LYS A 111 -26.37 35.87 3.19
CA LYS A 111 -26.79 36.82 2.15
C LYS A 111 -28.26 37.21 2.26
N ALA A 112 -29.11 36.31 2.77
CA ALA A 112 -30.52 36.58 3.04
C ALA A 112 -30.77 37.37 4.33
N GLY A 113 -29.73 37.56 5.15
CA GLY A 113 -29.85 38.18 6.49
C GLY A 113 -30.33 37.22 7.57
N ASP A 114 -30.34 35.89 7.24
CA ASP A 114 -30.76 34.84 8.16
C ASP A 114 -29.57 34.24 8.93
N ASP A 115 -29.83 33.69 10.11
CA ASP A 115 -28.84 32.92 10.86
C ASP A 115 -28.63 31.53 10.21
N PRO A 116 -27.39 31.18 9.80
CA PRO A 116 -27.12 29.89 9.19
C PRO A 116 -27.27 28.74 10.18
N ASN A 117 -27.85 27.62 9.73
CA ASN A 117 -27.95 26.41 10.56
C ASN A 117 -26.55 25.90 10.94
N PRO A 118 -26.21 25.82 12.26
CA PRO A 118 -24.87 25.45 12.75
C PRO A 118 -24.40 24.08 12.30
N ILE A 119 -25.33 23.17 11.95
CA ILE A 119 -25.02 21.80 11.55
C ILE A 119 -24.08 21.74 10.34
N TYR A 120 -24.18 22.69 9.39
CA TYR A 120 -23.35 22.74 8.21
C TYR A 120 -21.90 23.09 8.56
N GLY A 121 -21.70 24.02 9.49
CA GLY A 121 -20.39 24.38 10.01
C GLY A 121 -19.74 23.23 10.78
N VAL A 122 -20.49 22.59 11.68
CA VAL A 122 -20.01 21.44 12.47
C VAL A 122 -19.57 20.28 11.58
N ARG A 123 -20.42 19.88 10.63
CA ARG A 123 -20.09 18.79 9.68
C ARG A 123 -18.90 19.15 8.79
N GLY A 124 -18.85 20.35 8.27
CA GLY A 124 -17.73 20.82 7.45
C GLY A 124 -16.42 20.82 8.22
N LYS A 125 -16.40 21.27 9.47
CA LYS A 125 -15.23 21.25 10.36
C LYS A 125 -14.75 19.83 10.63
N GLN A 126 -15.66 18.91 10.96
CA GLN A 126 -15.34 17.49 11.20
C GLN A 126 -14.66 16.85 9.97
N ARG A 127 -15.27 17.02 8.79
CA ARG A 127 -14.70 16.44 7.54
C ARG A 127 -13.36 17.06 7.16
N SER A 128 -13.21 18.36 7.35
CA SER A 128 -11.94 19.05 7.12
C SER A 128 -10.85 18.55 8.09
N LEU A 129 -11.20 18.28 9.34
CA LEU A 129 -10.29 17.70 10.32
C LEU A 129 -9.85 16.29 9.92
N HIS A 130 -10.78 15.43 9.47
CA HIS A 130 -10.44 14.10 8.97
C HIS A 130 -9.49 14.18 7.78
N ASN A 131 -9.76 15.02 6.78
CA ASN A 131 -8.88 15.22 5.65
C ASN A 131 -7.48 15.68 6.08
N ASN A 132 -7.40 16.55 7.10
CA ASN A 132 -6.14 17.00 7.65
C ASN A 132 -5.32 15.83 8.24
N TYR A 133 -5.95 14.94 9.02
CA TYR A 133 -5.27 13.78 9.62
C TYR A 133 -4.92 12.70 8.58
N LEU A 134 -5.72 12.52 7.54
CA LEU A 134 -5.51 11.51 6.49
C LEU A 134 -4.47 11.95 5.43
N THR A 135 -4.10 13.22 5.38
CA THR A 135 -3.17 13.75 4.34
C THR A 135 -1.82 13.04 4.36
N LEU A 136 -1.16 12.91 5.53
CA LEU A 136 0.15 12.26 5.60
C LEU A 136 0.09 10.77 5.27
N PRO A 137 -0.86 9.98 5.82
CA PRO A 137 -1.05 8.59 5.43
C PRO A 137 -1.24 8.39 3.93
N VAL A 138 -2.11 9.17 3.28
CA VAL A 138 -2.36 9.04 1.84
C VAL A 138 -1.11 9.31 1.02
N ILE A 139 -0.39 10.38 1.34
CA ILE A 139 0.88 10.71 0.65
C ILE A 139 1.87 9.56 0.83
N PHE A 140 1.99 9.02 2.05
CA PHE A 140 2.90 7.90 2.31
C PHE A 140 2.52 6.65 1.51
N VAL A 141 1.24 6.29 1.46
CA VAL A 141 0.76 5.14 0.68
C VAL A 141 1.05 5.32 -0.81
N MET A 142 0.87 6.52 -1.35
CA MET A 142 1.17 6.82 -2.75
C MET A 142 2.67 6.70 -3.07
N ILE A 143 3.53 7.18 -2.18
CA ILE A 143 4.99 7.07 -2.31
C ILE A 143 5.45 5.64 -2.01
N GLY A 144 4.84 5.00 -1.01
CA GLY A 144 5.14 3.66 -0.54
C GLY A 144 5.06 2.58 -1.62
N GLY A 145 4.21 2.79 -2.65
CA GLY A 145 4.13 1.90 -3.81
C GLY A 145 5.43 1.76 -4.64
N HIS A 146 6.44 2.59 -4.36
CA HIS A 146 7.79 2.46 -4.93
C HIS A 146 8.76 1.65 -4.06
N TYR A 147 8.37 1.28 -2.83
CA TYR A 147 9.19 0.55 -1.86
C TYR A 147 8.58 -0.81 -1.56
N PRO A 148 9.05 -1.90 -2.20
CA PRO A 148 8.46 -3.23 -2.12
C PRO A 148 8.29 -3.75 -0.70
N ILE A 149 9.28 -3.52 0.15
CA ILE A 149 9.28 -3.96 1.56
C ILE A 149 8.14 -3.38 2.40
N ILE A 150 7.42 -2.37 1.91
CA ILE A 150 6.30 -1.76 2.64
C ILE A 150 4.98 -2.41 2.27
N PHE A 151 4.75 -2.68 0.98
CA PHE A 151 3.46 -3.15 0.47
C PHE A 151 3.44 -4.63 0.11
N ALA A 152 4.59 -5.23 -0.23
CA ALA A 152 4.69 -6.60 -0.72
C ALA A 152 5.25 -7.53 0.37
N THR A 153 4.64 -7.53 1.54
CA THR A 153 4.92 -8.41 2.68
C THR A 153 3.62 -8.93 3.28
N GLU A 154 3.64 -10.05 3.96
CA GLU A 154 2.47 -10.67 4.58
C GLU A 154 1.70 -9.71 5.51
N TYR A 155 2.42 -8.89 6.27
CA TYR A 155 1.84 -7.96 7.24
C TYR A 155 1.58 -6.55 6.69
N SER A 156 1.50 -6.39 5.37
CA SER A 156 1.31 -5.07 4.72
C SER A 156 0.05 -4.34 5.21
N TRP A 157 -1.03 -5.04 5.54
CA TRP A 157 -2.24 -4.48 6.10
C TRP A 157 -2.08 -3.90 7.52
N LEU A 158 -1.25 -4.56 8.36
CA LEU A 158 -0.87 -4.03 9.69
C LEU A 158 0.07 -2.82 9.56
N ILE A 159 1.06 -2.92 8.68
CA ILE A 159 1.98 -1.80 8.39
C ILE A 159 1.18 -0.57 7.99
N LEU A 160 0.17 -0.73 7.14
CA LEU A 160 -0.72 0.38 6.78
C LEU A 160 -1.43 0.96 8.01
N GLY A 161 -1.95 0.11 8.91
CA GLY A 161 -2.56 0.55 10.18
C GLY A 161 -1.60 1.39 11.02
N LEU A 162 -0.34 0.96 11.15
CA LEU A 162 0.71 1.72 11.85
C LEU A 162 1.01 3.05 11.15
N ILE A 163 1.07 3.07 9.83
CA ILE A 163 1.27 4.30 9.04
C ILE A 163 0.14 5.31 9.28
N LEU A 164 -1.11 4.86 9.38
CA LEU A 164 -2.25 5.71 9.70
C LEU A 164 -2.08 6.35 11.08
N ILE A 165 -1.64 5.58 12.08
CA ILE A 165 -1.40 6.08 13.44
C ILE A 165 -0.20 7.04 13.45
N ILE A 166 0.91 6.70 12.81
CA ILE A 166 2.11 7.56 12.71
C ILE A 166 1.73 8.90 12.09
N GLY A 167 1.03 8.88 10.96
CA GLY A 167 0.58 10.09 10.27
C GLY A 167 -0.34 10.94 11.15
N ALA A 168 -1.25 10.32 11.91
CA ALA A 168 -2.14 10.99 12.85
C ALA A 168 -1.36 11.62 14.02
N LEU A 169 -0.38 10.93 14.60
CA LEU A 169 0.46 11.45 15.68
C LEU A 169 1.29 12.66 15.23
N ILE A 170 1.93 12.59 14.09
CA ILE A 170 2.68 13.70 13.52
C ILE A 170 1.75 14.89 13.27
N ARG A 171 0.57 14.64 12.71
CA ARG A 171 -0.43 15.69 12.46
C ARG A 171 -0.96 16.30 13.75
N HIS A 172 -1.18 15.48 14.78
CA HIS A 172 -1.60 15.92 16.08
C HIS A 172 -0.59 16.88 16.74
N PHE A 173 0.71 16.57 16.64
CA PHE A 173 1.77 17.46 17.09
C PHE A 173 1.65 18.85 16.47
N PHE A 174 1.60 18.92 15.14
CA PHE A 174 1.53 20.20 14.44
C PHE A 174 0.21 20.94 14.70
N ASN A 175 -0.91 20.22 14.70
CA ASN A 175 -2.22 20.83 14.97
C ASN A 175 -2.29 21.44 16.39
N THR A 176 -1.71 20.78 17.39
CA THR A 176 -1.64 21.27 18.77
C THR A 176 -0.73 22.50 18.87
N LYS A 177 0.47 22.42 18.26
CA LYS A 177 1.41 23.54 18.23
C LYS A 177 0.82 24.78 17.53
N HIS A 178 0.14 24.61 16.39
CA HIS A 178 -0.48 25.73 15.66
C HIS A 178 -1.66 26.37 16.41
N LYS A 179 -2.28 25.66 17.37
CA LYS A 179 -3.29 26.22 18.27
C LYS A 179 -2.70 27.03 19.43
N GLY A 180 -1.37 27.16 19.50
CA GLY A 180 -0.69 27.85 20.62
C GLY A 180 -0.66 27.03 21.91
N LEU A 181 -1.00 25.75 21.88
CA LEU A 181 -0.97 24.85 23.03
C LEU A 181 0.44 24.22 23.20
N PRO A 182 0.80 23.73 24.41
CA PRO A 182 2.06 23.02 24.62
C PRO A 182 2.22 21.88 23.66
N ALA A 183 3.37 21.83 22.95
CA ALA A 183 3.62 20.84 21.93
C ALA A 183 3.76 19.43 22.57
N PRO A 184 2.98 18.43 22.11
CA PRO A 184 3.00 17.07 22.67
C PRO A 184 4.18 16.28 22.14
N TYR A 185 5.40 16.52 22.61
CA TYR A 185 6.63 15.87 22.13
C TYR A 185 6.63 14.34 22.24
N TRP A 186 5.80 13.79 23.17
CA TRP A 186 5.63 12.33 23.29
C TRP A 186 5.14 11.67 22.00
N THR A 187 4.45 12.40 21.12
CA THR A 187 3.96 11.87 19.84
C THR A 187 5.10 11.45 18.91
N TRP A 188 6.25 12.14 18.97
CA TRP A 188 7.43 11.76 18.20
C TRP A 188 8.06 10.47 18.69
N LEU A 189 8.13 10.27 20.01
CA LEU A 189 8.62 9.02 20.58
C LEU A 189 7.76 7.84 20.14
N VAL A 190 6.43 7.96 20.28
CA VAL A 190 5.51 6.90 19.88
C VAL A 190 5.56 6.66 18.36
N ALA A 191 5.57 7.73 17.54
CA ALA A 191 5.68 7.59 16.09
C ALA A 191 6.97 6.88 15.67
N SER A 192 8.10 7.17 16.33
CA SER A 192 9.39 6.50 16.06
C SER A 192 9.35 5.02 16.43
N LEU A 193 8.76 4.67 17.57
CA LEU A 193 8.59 3.26 17.98
C LEU A 193 7.70 2.48 17.00
N LEU A 194 6.60 3.09 16.55
CA LEU A 194 5.71 2.47 15.55
C LEU A 194 6.39 2.35 14.18
N ALA A 195 7.26 3.29 13.80
CA ALA A 195 8.05 3.19 12.58
C ALA A 195 9.04 2.02 12.65
N VAL A 196 9.73 1.85 13.78
CA VAL A 196 10.59 0.68 14.01
C VAL A 196 9.78 -0.61 13.95
N CYS A 197 8.61 -0.66 14.60
CA CYS A 197 7.71 -1.81 14.54
C CYS A 197 7.29 -2.12 13.09
N SER A 198 6.99 -1.11 12.27
CA SER A 198 6.65 -1.30 10.85
C SER A 198 7.80 -1.92 10.06
N VAL A 199 9.03 -1.49 10.34
CA VAL A 199 10.24 -2.09 9.71
C VAL A 199 10.41 -3.54 10.15
N LEU A 200 10.26 -3.85 11.44
CA LEU A 200 10.37 -5.22 11.94
C LEU A 200 9.29 -6.14 11.34
N LEU A 201 8.04 -5.66 11.23
CA LEU A 201 6.96 -6.40 10.59
C LEU A 201 7.23 -6.63 9.10
N SER A 202 7.81 -5.65 8.42
CA SER A 202 8.21 -5.77 7.02
C SER A 202 9.23 -6.90 6.80
N TYR A 203 10.23 -7.00 7.67
CA TYR A 203 11.20 -8.10 7.63
C TYR A 203 10.59 -9.43 8.05
N ALA A 204 9.76 -9.46 9.10
CA ALA A 204 9.12 -10.68 9.59
C ALA A 204 8.17 -11.29 8.55
N GLY A 205 7.49 -10.45 7.76
CA GLY A 205 6.58 -10.87 6.70
C GLY A 205 7.25 -10.99 5.33
N ALA A 206 8.57 -11.07 5.24
CA ALA A 206 9.25 -11.27 3.97
C ALA A 206 9.18 -12.74 3.52
N PRO A 207 9.04 -13.06 2.21
CA PRO A 207 8.89 -14.43 1.72
C PRO A 207 10.05 -15.35 2.11
N ASN A 208 11.27 -14.84 2.11
CA ASN A 208 12.46 -15.60 2.45
C ASN A 208 12.56 -16.02 3.94
N ASN A 209 11.66 -15.54 4.81
CA ASN A 209 11.59 -15.95 6.21
C ASN A 209 10.59 -17.09 6.45
N ASN A 210 9.70 -17.38 5.51
CA ASN A 210 8.64 -18.38 5.65
C ASN A 210 9.13 -19.80 5.39
N VAL A 211 10.32 -19.99 4.81
CA VAL A 211 10.87 -21.30 4.48
C VAL A 211 11.92 -21.69 5.52
N TYR A 212 11.46 -22.35 6.59
CA TYR A 212 12.33 -22.85 7.70
C TYR A 212 13.27 -23.99 7.30
N GLU A 213 13.21 -24.56 6.09
CA GLU A 213 13.89 -25.79 5.73
C GLU A 213 14.99 -25.68 4.66
N VAL A 214 15.16 -24.54 4.00
CA VAL A 214 16.14 -24.42 2.90
C VAL A 214 17.59 -24.17 3.36
N SER A 215 17.84 -24.00 4.66
CA SER A 215 19.21 -23.98 5.22
C SER A 215 20.01 -25.28 5.00
N ASN A 216 19.44 -26.28 4.33
CA ASN A 216 20.03 -27.54 3.95
C ASN A 216 20.23 -27.71 2.43
N LEU A 217 20.32 -26.61 1.66
CA LEU A 217 20.87 -26.71 0.31
C LEU A 217 22.35 -27.15 0.45
N ASN A 218 22.60 -28.47 0.34
CA ASN A 218 23.95 -29.02 0.24
C ASN A 218 24.61 -28.62 -1.10
N MET A 219 24.44 -27.33 -1.46
CA MET A 219 24.96 -26.76 -2.71
C MET A 219 26.21 -25.94 -2.42
N THR A 220 27.18 -26.06 -3.27
CA THR A 220 28.38 -25.19 -3.27
C THR A 220 27.98 -23.77 -3.68
N LYS A 221 28.81 -22.76 -3.36
CA LYS A 221 28.56 -21.36 -3.79
C LYS A 221 28.45 -21.24 -5.32
N GLU A 222 29.22 -22.03 -6.06
CA GLU A 222 29.20 -22.04 -7.53
C GLU A 222 27.89 -22.62 -8.06
N GLU A 223 27.38 -23.69 -7.45
CA GLU A 223 26.07 -24.25 -7.80
C GLU A 223 24.93 -23.28 -7.48
N ILE A 224 24.92 -22.65 -6.29
CA ILE A 224 23.94 -21.62 -5.93
C ILE A 224 23.96 -20.48 -6.96
N HIS A 225 25.16 -20.01 -7.32
CA HIS A 225 25.29 -18.93 -8.30
C HIS A 225 24.73 -19.32 -9.67
N LYS A 226 25.16 -20.47 -10.18
CA LYS A 226 24.70 -20.95 -11.50
C LYS A 226 23.18 -21.14 -11.53
N THR A 227 22.63 -21.83 -10.53
CA THR A 227 21.20 -22.13 -10.46
C THR A 227 20.37 -20.84 -10.31
N ALA A 228 20.82 -19.87 -9.50
CA ALA A 228 20.12 -18.61 -9.35
C ALA A 228 20.14 -17.76 -10.62
N VAL A 229 21.26 -17.72 -11.34
CA VAL A 229 21.35 -17.00 -12.63
C VAL A 229 20.44 -17.65 -13.68
N GLU A 230 20.48 -18.99 -13.79
CA GLU A 230 19.61 -19.75 -14.70
C GLU A 230 18.13 -19.49 -14.36
N LEU A 231 17.75 -19.54 -13.08
CA LEU A 231 16.40 -19.24 -12.59
C LEU A 231 15.95 -17.84 -13.01
N VAL A 232 16.78 -16.81 -12.78
CA VAL A 232 16.44 -15.42 -13.13
C VAL A 232 16.26 -15.27 -14.65
N ILE A 233 17.16 -15.86 -15.44
CA ILE A 233 17.04 -15.81 -16.89
C ILE A 233 15.76 -16.53 -17.36
N GLU A 234 15.46 -17.70 -16.81
CA GLU A 234 14.28 -18.48 -17.21
C GLU A 234 12.96 -17.77 -16.82
N ARG A 235 12.86 -17.31 -15.55
CA ARG A 235 11.62 -16.74 -15.03
C ARG A 235 11.42 -15.29 -15.42
N CYS A 236 12.47 -14.45 -15.33
CA CYS A 236 12.31 -13.01 -15.44
C CYS A 236 12.41 -12.47 -16.87
N SER A 237 13.12 -13.16 -17.78
CA SER A 237 13.27 -12.71 -19.16
C SER A 237 11.96 -12.70 -19.94
N SER A 238 10.95 -13.46 -19.54
CA SER A 238 9.61 -13.40 -20.14
C SER A 238 9.05 -11.99 -20.22
N CYS A 239 9.38 -11.14 -19.23
CA CYS A 239 9.02 -9.71 -19.19
C CYS A 239 10.24 -8.78 -19.35
N HIS A 240 11.45 -9.25 -18.95
CA HIS A 240 12.67 -8.46 -18.88
C HIS A 240 13.69 -8.85 -19.96
N ALA A 241 13.20 -9.22 -21.15
CA ALA A 241 14.01 -9.35 -22.35
C ALA A 241 13.95 -8.10 -23.21
N ARG A 242 14.87 -7.97 -24.18
CA ARG A 242 14.83 -6.91 -25.20
C ARG A 242 13.56 -6.98 -26.04
N GLU A 243 13.10 -8.21 -26.29
CA GLU A 243 11.81 -8.51 -26.91
C GLU A 243 10.98 -9.36 -25.92
N PRO A 244 10.20 -8.74 -25.02
CA PRO A 244 9.42 -9.47 -24.05
C PRO A 244 8.42 -10.42 -24.70
N LEU A 245 8.31 -11.64 -24.17
CA LEU A 245 7.33 -12.62 -24.62
C LEU A 245 5.96 -12.43 -23.96
N TRP A 246 5.90 -11.67 -22.84
CA TRP A 246 4.65 -11.46 -22.12
C TRP A 246 3.70 -10.56 -22.90
N GLU A 247 2.47 -11.03 -23.10
CA GLU A 247 1.44 -10.31 -23.86
C GLU A 247 1.15 -8.92 -23.24
N GLY A 248 1.13 -7.90 -24.10
CA GLY A 248 0.88 -6.51 -23.69
C GLY A 248 2.13 -5.72 -23.29
N LEU A 249 3.31 -6.31 -23.29
CA LEU A 249 4.59 -5.62 -23.10
C LEU A 249 5.31 -5.43 -24.42
N ALA A 250 5.41 -4.18 -24.88
CA ALA A 250 6.17 -3.84 -26.08
C ALA A 250 7.69 -3.70 -25.82
N PHE A 251 8.05 -3.43 -24.55
CA PHE A 251 9.44 -3.21 -24.11
C PHE A 251 9.61 -3.73 -22.68
N ALA A 252 10.84 -4.07 -22.31
CA ALA A 252 11.19 -4.42 -20.94
C ALA A 252 10.80 -3.30 -19.97
N PRO A 253 10.09 -3.59 -18.87
CA PRO A 253 9.71 -2.60 -17.88
C PRO A 253 10.94 -1.86 -17.36
N LYS A 254 10.88 -0.52 -17.34
CA LYS A 254 12.00 0.36 -16.93
C LYS A 254 13.30 0.18 -17.74
N GLY A 255 13.26 -0.51 -18.87
CA GLY A 255 14.45 -0.82 -19.65
C GLY A 255 15.43 -1.78 -18.94
N ILE A 256 14.95 -2.58 -18.00
CA ILE A 256 15.74 -3.60 -17.30
C ILE A 256 15.72 -4.87 -18.13
N HIS A 257 16.90 -5.36 -18.50
CA HIS A 257 17.09 -6.61 -19.22
C HIS A 257 17.75 -7.65 -18.30
N LEU A 258 17.30 -8.90 -18.39
CA LEU A 258 17.76 -10.04 -17.58
C LEU A 258 17.92 -11.28 -18.45
N GLU A 259 18.65 -11.14 -19.55
CA GLU A 259 18.89 -12.20 -20.56
C GLU A 259 20.27 -12.81 -20.45
N THR A 260 21.21 -12.13 -19.76
CA THR A 260 22.59 -12.57 -19.61
C THR A 260 23.02 -12.55 -18.14
N GLU A 261 24.01 -13.37 -17.79
CA GLU A 261 24.58 -13.40 -16.45
C GLU A 261 25.09 -12.03 -16.00
N GLU A 262 25.73 -11.26 -16.91
CA GLU A 262 26.23 -9.92 -16.60
C GLU A 262 25.09 -8.97 -16.20
N GLU A 263 23.97 -9.01 -16.91
CA GLU A 263 22.77 -8.21 -16.62
C GLU A 263 22.14 -8.61 -15.28
N VAL A 264 22.07 -9.93 -15.01
CA VAL A 264 21.56 -10.47 -13.74
C VAL A 264 22.44 -10.02 -12.56
N LEU A 265 23.76 -10.14 -12.69
CA LEU A 265 24.71 -9.69 -11.64
C LEU A 265 24.59 -8.19 -11.37
N LYS A 266 24.47 -7.39 -12.42
CA LYS A 266 24.28 -5.93 -12.28
C LYS A 266 23.03 -5.58 -11.52
N MET A 267 21.98 -6.37 -11.61
CA MET A 267 20.67 -6.16 -10.98
C MET A 267 20.45 -7.00 -9.70
N ALA A 268 21.50 -7.63 -9.17
CA ALA A 268 21.38 -8.56 -8.06
C ALA A 268 20.71 -7.97 -6.80
N ASN A 269 20.99 -6.71 -6.49
CA ASN A 269 20.34 -6.04 -5.36
C ASN A 269 18.84 -5.83 -5.60
N GLU A 270 18.47 -5.38 -6.79
CA GLU A 270 17.08 -5.13 -7.18
C GLU A 270 16.29 -6.44 -7.23
N ILE A 271 16.88 -7.51 -7.77
CA ILE A 271 16.29 -8.85 -7.78
C ILE A 271 16.03 -9.31 -6.35
N TYR A 272 17.00 -9.15 -5.45
CA TYR A 272 16.82 -9.49 -4.04
C TYR A 272 15.64 -8.74 -3.42
N TRP A 273 15.60 -7.40 -3.51
CA TRP A 273 14.55 -6.60 -2.89
C TRP A 273 13.18 -6.79 -3.49
N GLN A 274 13.09 -7.08 -4.79
CA GLN A 274 11.82 -7.19 -5.50
C GLN A 274 11.24 -8.61 -5.45
N SER A 275 12.09 -9.65 -5.42
CA SER A 275 11.66 -11.04 -5.61
C SER A 275 11.96 -11.95 -4.42
N ALA A 276 13.03 -11.70 -3.65
CA ALA A 276 13.40 -12.54 -2.51
C ALA A 276 12.92 -11.95 -1.18
N ALA A 277 13.13 -10.64 -0.95
CA ALA A 277 12.76 -9.96 0.28
C ALA A 277 11.31 -9.41 0.25
N SER A 278 10.61 -9.56 -0.87
CA SER A 278 9.22 -9.14 -1.02
C SER A 278 8.53 -9.88 -2.18
N TRP A 279 7.19 -9.89 -2.19
CA TRP A 279 6.37 -10.40 -3.31
C TRP A 279 6.07 -9.33 -4.37
N ALA A 280 6.94 -8.35 -4.57
CA ALA A 280 6.69 -7.30 -5.56
C ALA A 280 6.91 -7.76 -6.99
N MET A 281 7.81 -8.73 -7.20
CA MET A 281 8.09 -9.38 -8.47
C MET A 281 8.10 -10.91 -8.29
N PRO A 282 7.56 -11.61 -9.26
CA PRO A 282 6.76 -11.14 -10.40
C PRO A 282 5.46 -10.48 -9.91
N PRO A 283 4.90 -9.49 -10.64
CA PRO A 283 3.63 -8.88 -10.25
C PRO A 283 2.51 -9.93 -10.19
N GLY A 284 1.79 -10.03 -9.05
CA GLY A 284 0.73 -11.02 -8.86
C GLY A 284 1.19 -12.46 -9.07
N ASN A 285 2.44 -12.75 -8.86
CA ASN A 285 3.12 -14.03 -9.05
C ASN A 285 2.79 -14.75 -10.40
N ILE A 286 2.57 -13.98 -11.47
CA ILE A 286 2.07 -14.44 -12.78
C ILE A 286 2.94 -15.50 -13.47
N ILE A 287 4.19 -15.66 -13.06
CA ILE A 287 5.12 -16.70 -13.57
C ILE A 287 5.42 -17.79 -12.54
N TRP A 288 4.65 -17.83 -11.43
CA TRP A 288 4.74 -18.87 -10.40
C TRP A 288 6.16 -19.03 -9.82
N LEU A 289 6.74 -17.93 -9.33
CA LEU A 289 7.98 -17.98 -8.57
C LEU A 289 7.69 -18.55 -7.18
N GLU A 290 8.24 -19.73 -6.89
CA GLU A 290 8.00 -20.46 -5.65
C GLU A 290 8.81 -19.89 -4.47
N ASP A 291 8.38 -20.15 -3.23
CA ASP A 291 9.06 -19.63 -2.04
C ASP A 291 10.49 -20.19 -1.90
N GLU A 292 10.73 -21.43 -2.30
CA GLU A 292 12.06 -22.05 -2.35
C GLU A 292 12.98 -21.32 -3.34
N GLU A 293 12.46 -20.93 -4.49
CA GLU A 293 13.19 -20.13 -5.48
C GLU A 293 13.54 -18.74 -4.94
N ARG A 294 12.65 -18.12 -4.14
CA ARG A 294 12.91 -16.85 -3.46
C ARG A 294 14.00 -16.97 -2.40
N VAL A 295 14.03 -18.07 -1.67
CA VAL A 295 15.11 -18.37 -0.71
C VAL A 295 16.43 -18.58 -1.42
N LEU A 296 16.46 -19.32 -2.54
CA LEU A 296 17.66 -19.48 -3.37
C LEU A 296 18.22 -18.12 -3.82
N LEU A 297 17.37 -17.20 -4.27
CA LEU A 297 17.77 -15.83 -4.65
C LEU A 297 18.33 -15.05 -3.45
N SER A 298 17.79 -15.25 -2.25
CA SER A 298 18.28 -14.63 -1.02
C SER A 298 19.68 -15.14 -0.65
N GLU A 299 19.91 -16.45 -0.69
CA GLU A 299 21.21 -17.06 -0.41
C GLU A 299 22.25 -16.68 -1.47
N TRP A 300 21.86 -16.68 -2.74
CA TRP A 300 22.71 -16.18 -3.81
C TRP A 300 23.19 -14.75 -3.55
N HIS A 301 22.26 -13.83 -3.28
CA HIS A 301 22.59 -12.45 -2.98
C HIS A 301 23.51 -12.30 -1.75
N ALA A 302 23.27 -13.11 -0.70
CA ALA A 302 24.13 -13.13 0.48
C ALA A 302 25.55 -13.65 0.17
N SER A 303 25.69 -14.59 -0.78
CA SER A 303 26.97 -15.13 -1.22
C SER A 303 27.83 -14.11 -1.96
N LEU A 304 27.19 -13.20 -2.74
CA LEU A 304 27.86 -12.13 -3.47
C LEU A 304 28.49 -11.07 -2.55
N LYS A 305 27.93 -10.86 -1.35
CA LYS A 305 28.42 -9.87 -0.38
C LYS A 305 29.61 -10.36 0.48
N LYS A 306 29.89 -11.65 0.45
CA LYS A 306 30.96 -12.26 1.26
C LYS A 306 32.30 -12.37 0.50
N ASN A 307 32.38 -11.82 -0.69
CA ASN A 307 33.61 -11.62 -1.46
C ASN A 307 33.93 -10.13 -1.49
#